data_2f29ea6c52e1cfdcf13ec25c0a975dd1
#
_entry.id   2f29ea6c52e1cfdcf13ec25c0a975dd1
#
_cell.length_a   1.000
_cell.length_b   1.000
_cell.length_c   1.000
_cell.angle_alpha   90.00
_cell.angle_beta   90.00
_cell.angle_gamma   90.00
#
_symmetry.space_group_name_H-M   'P 1'
#
loop_
_entity.id
_entity.type
_entity.pdbx_description
1 polymer ?
#
loop_
_entity_poly.entity_id
_entity_poly.type
_entity_poly.pdbx_seq_one_letter_code
_entity_poly.pdbx_strand_id
1 'polypeptide(L)'
;MPLVPSYIENLENYVPGKPIEEVQRELGIKNIDKLASNENPIGPSPKAIEKIKKSINKLHRYPDASGYNLRNKLAEAFKIKMNNVILGAGSEGIMSTIIRTFLMDNDEMISAKNSFIGFRVLANASGKKVHWIPMKNYRYNLKSMVKKINDQTKIIYIANPDNPMGTYITKKEFDAFYSDIPQRVLIILDEAYFEYAKSNKDYPNSMHYKI
;
A
#
# COMPACT_ATOMS: atom_id res chain seq x y z
N MET A 1 -19.25 -2.28 29.76
CA MET A 1 -19.14 -2.50 28.31
C MET A 1 -17.81 -1.92 27.87
N PRO A 2 -17.01 -2.60 27.01
CA PRO A 2 -15.80 -2.00 26.49
C PRO A 2 -16.13 -0.75 25.66
N LEU A 3 -15.23 0.24 25.68
CA LEU A 3 -15.41 1.50 24.95
C LEU A 3 -15.26 1.34 23.43
N VAL A 4 -14.73 0.21 22.99
CA VAL A 4 -14.49 -0.10 21.59
C VAL A 4 -15.11 -1.43 21.18
N PRO A 5 -15.45 -1.63 19.89
CA PRO A 5 -15.93 -2.92 19.39
C PRO A 5 -14.88 -4.02 19.54
N SER A 6 -15.32 -5.27 19.65
CA SER A 6 -14.44 -6.43 19.84
C SER A 6 -13.37 -6.60 18.74
N TYR A 7 -13.66 -6.20 17.51
CA TYR A 7 -12.67 -6.25 16.42
C TYR A 7 -11.53 -5.24 16.58
N ILE A 8 -11.74 -4.17 17.36
CA ILE A 8 -10.69 -3.22 17.75
C ILE A 8 -9.91 -3.76 18.96
N GLU A 9 -10.63 -4.29 19.96
CA GLU A 9 -10.04 -4.86 21.18
C GLU A 9 -9.08 -6.02 20.86
N ASN A 10 -9.42 -6.83 19.85
CA ASN A 10 -8.64 -7.99 19.41
C ASN A 10 -7.63 -7.71 18.30
N LEU A 11 -7.33 -6.43 17.99
CA LEU A 11 -6.30 -6.12 17.01
C LEU A 11 -4.92 -6.53 17.52
N GLU A 12 -4.23 -7.33 16.70
CA GLU A 12 -2.80 -7.59 16.91
C GLU A 12 -1.99 -6.33 16.63
N ASN A 13 -1.17 -5.92 17.59
CA ASN A 13 -0.28 -4.78 17.41
C ASN A 13 0.79 -5.11 16.36
N TYR A 14 0.98 -4.20 15.43
CA TYR A 14 2.14 -4.24 14.55
C TYR A 14 3.41 -3.92 15.35
N VAL A 15 4.39 -4.81 15.30
CA VAL A 15 5.70 -4.58 15.91
C VAL A 15 6.65 -4.10 14.80
N PRO A 16 7.00 -2.81 14.75
CA PRO A 16 7.93 -2.28 13.77
C PRO A 16 9.36 -2.78 14.03
N GLY A 17 10.21 -2.71 13.00
CA GLY A 17 11.64 -2.94 13.19
C GLY A 17 12.25 -1.94 14.16
N LYS A 18 13.14 -2.40 15.04
CA LYS A 18 13.79 -1.55 16.05
C LYS A 18 14.59 -0.41 15.41
N PRO A 19 14.51 0.82 15.95
CA PRO A 19 15.42 1.91 15.57
C PRO A 19 16.88 1.57 15.86
N ILE A 20 17.81 2.12 15.09
CA ILE A 20 19.26 1.92 15.30
C ILE A 20 19.65 2.34 16.72
N GLU A 21 19.16 3.50 17.17
CA GLU A 21 19.47 4.08 18.48
C GLU A 21 18.98 3.19 19.64
N GLU A 22 17.88 2.47 19.46
CA GLU A 22 17.37 1.52 20.45
C GLU A 22 18.30 0.31 20.58
N VAL A 23 18.71 -0.27 19.45
CA VAL A 23 19.63 -1.41 19.42
C VAL A 23 21.00 -1.00 19.97
N GLN A 24 21.48 0.21 19.66
CA GLN A 24 22.72 0.75 20.23
C GLN A 24 22.67 0.84 21.77
N ARG A 25 21.53 1.34 22.30
CA ARG A 25 21.37 1.43 23.76
C ARG A 25 21.29 0.07 24.43
N GLU A 26 20.59 -0.90 23.81
CA GLU A 26 20.40 -2.24 24.39
C GLU A 26 21.68 -3.08 24.37
N LEU A 27 22.44 -3.03 23.28
CA LEU A 27 23.57 -3.93 23.03
C LEU A 27 24.92 -3.26 23.21
N GLY A 28 25.00 -1.95 23.40
CA GLY A 28 26.26 -1.21 23.56
C GLY A 28 27.12 -1.15 22.30
N ILE A 29 26.59 -1.50 21.11
CA ILE A 29 27.34 -1.51 19.85
C ILE A 29 27.18 -0.17 19.12
N LYS A 30 28.26 0.30 18.49
CA LYS A 30 28.26 1.62 17.82
C LYS A 30 27.90 1.53 16.34
N ASN A 31 28.34 0.49 15.64
CA ASN A 31 28.13 0.32 14.20
C ASN A 31 27.07 -0.75 13.97
N ILE A 32 25.97 -0.37 13.31
CA ILE A 32 24.83 -1.24 13.03
C ILE A 32 24.46 -1.09 11.57
N ASP A 33 24.43 -2.20 10.84
CA ASP A 33 23.84 -2.28 9.51
C ASP A 33 22.37 -2.66 9.65
N LYS A 34 21.47 -1.68 9.43
CA LYS A 34 20.04 -1.91 9.51
C LYS A 34 19.51 -2.50 8.20
N LEU A 35 19.12 -3.76 8.22
CA LEU A 35 18.50 -4.46 7.08
C LEU A 35 16.97 -4.56 7.21
N ALA A 36 16.40 -3.98 8.27
CA ALA A 36 14.96 -3.94 8.51
C ALA A 36 14.31 -2.68 7.90
N SER A 37 12.95 -2.73 7.75
CA SER A 37 12.10 -1.60 7.35
C SER A 37 12.26 -1.14 5.90
N ASN A 38 13.01 -1.87 5.05
CA ASN A 38 13.21 -1.55 3.62
C ASN A 38 13.67 -0.10 3.38
N GLU A 39 14.44 0.46 4.31
CA GLU A 39 14.98 1.81 4.19
C GLU A 39 16.05 1.88 3.08
N ASN A 40 16.16 3.05 2.42
CA ASN A 40 17.19 3.27 1.42
C ASN A 40 18.53 3.62 2.09
N PRO A 41 19.54 2.73 2.08
CA PRO A 41 20.81 2.96 2.74
C PRO A 41 21.67 4.07 2.09
N ILE A 42 21.35 4.44 0.84
CA ILE A 42 22.05 5.52 0.12
C ILE A 42 21.63 6.90 0.64
N GLY A 43 20.49 6.97 1.34
CA GLY A 43 19.95 8.22 1.86
C GLY A 43 19.07 8.99 0.86
N PRO A 44 18.66 10.21 1.20
CA PRO A 44 17.76 11.02 0.39
C PRO A 44 18.45 11.67 -0.81
N SER A 45 17.66 11.97 -1.85
CA SER A 45 18.15 12.73 -3.01
C SER A 45 18.73 14.09 -2.60
N PRO A 46 19.93 14.47 -3.08
CA PRO A 46 20.51 15.80 -2.83
C PRO A 46 19.60 16.94 -3.27
N LYS A 47 18.86 16.78 -4.38
CA LYS A 47 17.86 17.75 -4.84
C LYS A 47 16.68 17.89 -3.87
N ALA A 48 16.26 16.80 -3.22
CA ALA A 48 15.22 16.86 -2.19
C ALA A 48 15.70 17.64 -0.96
N ILE A 49 16.93 17.35 -0.49
CA ILE A 49 17.56 18.09 0.63
C ILE A 49 17.62 19.59 0.34
N GLU A 50 18.08 19.98 -0.87
CA GLU A 50 18.14 21.38 -1.27
C GLU A 50 16.76 22.07 -1.23
N LYS A 51 15.73 21.41 -1.74
CA LYS A 51 14.36 21.93 -1.72
C LYS A 51 13.78 22.06 -0.32
N ILE A 52 14.05 21.07 0.56
CA ILE A 52 13.65 21.14 1.98
C ILE A 52 14.31 22.36 2.65
N LYS A 53 15.61 22.53 2.51
CA LYS A 53 16.34 23.69 3.08
C LYS A 53 15.75 25.02 2.63
N LYS A 54 15.39 25.16 1.35
CA LYS A 54 14.74 26.38 0.81
C LYS A 54 13.32 26.60 1.33
N SER A 55 12.67 25.57 1.87
CA SER A 55 11.27 25.63 2.33
C SER A 55 11.14 25.82 3.84
N ILE A 56 12.19 25.61 4.62
CA ILE A 56 12.17 25.62 6.10
C ILE A 56 11.55 26.91 6.65
N ASN A 57 11.88 28.07 6.10
CA ASN A 57 11.36 29.36 6.56
C ASN A 57 9.86 29.59 6.28
N LYS A 58 9.20 28.63 5.58
CA LYS A 58 7.77 28.68 5.25
C LYS A 58 6.93 27.69 6.03
N LEU A 59 7.53 26.91 6.94
CA LEU A 59 6.85 25.84 7.70
C LEU A 59 5.73 26.32 8.62
N HIS A 60 5.72 27.61 8.98
CA HIS A 60 4.67 28.25 9.78
C HIS A 60 3.35 28.45 9.01
N ARG A 61 3.32 28.16 7.72
CA ARG A 61 2.12 28.31 6.87
C ARG A 61 1.52 26.95 6.55
N TYR A 62 0.20 26.88 6.51
CA TYR A 62 -0.50 25.69 6.02
C TYR A 62 -0.09 25.40 4.57
N PRO A 63 0.07 24.11 4.22
CA PRO A 63 0.28 23.73 2.83
C PRO A 63 -0.99 24.01 1.99
N ASP A 64 -0.81 24.07 0.67
CA ASP A 64 -1.94 24.09 -0.26
C ASP A 64 -2.76 22.80 -0.10
N ALA A 65 -4.00 22.93 0.36
CA ALA A 65 -4.90 21.80 0.61
C ALA A 65 -5.24 21.02 -0.67
N SER A 66 -5.18 21.66 -1.84
CA SER A 66 -5.40 20.99 -3.13
C SER A 66 -4.21 20.12 -3.55
N GLY A 67 -3.02 20.38 -3.01
CA GLY A 67 -1.77 19.73 -3.42
C GLY A 67 -1.43 19.93 -4.90
N TYR A 68 -1.85 21.06 -5.49
CA TYR A 68 -1.81 21.30 -6.92
C TYR A 68 -0.47 20.94 -7.56
N ASN A 69 0.63 21.46 -7.03
CA ASN A 69 1.96 21.27 -7.61
C ASN A 69 2.37 19.79 -7.66
N LEU A 70 2.10 19.03 -6.59
CA LEU A 70 2.45 17.62 -6.54
C LEU A 70 1.53 16.80 -7.44
N ARG A 71 0.23 17.05 -7.40
CA ARG A 71 -0.76 16.36 -8.26
C ARG A 71 -0.46 16.59 -9.73
N ASN A 72 -0.13 17.81 -10.13
CA ASN A 72 0.22 18.13 -11.51
C ASN A 72 1.49 17.36 -11.95
N LYS A 73 2.54 17.37 -11.13
CA LYS A 73 3.78 16.63 -11.44
C LYS A 73 3.57 15.11 -11.52
N LEU A 74 2.73 14.53 -10.67
CA LEU A 74 2.38 13.12 -10.75
C LEU A 74 1.56 12.83 -12.01
N ALA A 75 0.59 13.68 -12.34
CA ALA A 75 -0.19 13.54 -13.56
C ALA A 75 0.67 13.57 -14.82
N GLU A 76 1.62 14.50 -14.91
CA GLU A 76 2.61 14.58 -15.99
C GLU A 76 3.49 13.33 -16.06
N ALA A 77 4.04 12.90 -14.91
CA ALA A 77 4.95 11.75 -14.83
C ALA A 77 4.28 10.43 -15.26
N PHE A 78 3.02 10.23 -14.86
CA PHE A 78 2.24 9.04 -15.17
C PHE A 78 1.35 9.18 -16.41
N LYS A 79 1.34 10.34 -17.08
CA LYS A 79 0.52 10.64 -18.27
C LYS A 79 -0.97 10.41 -18.04
N ILE A 80 -1.47 10.84 -16.89
CA ILE A 80 -2.88 10.78 -16.49
C ILE A 80 -3.42 12.19 -16.24
N LYS A 81 -4.73 12.33 -16.07
CA LYS A 81 -5.36 13.62 -15.71
C LYS A 81 -5.08 13.94 -14.23
N MET A 82 -4.89 15.21 -13.89
CA MET A 82 -4.70 15.64 -12.50
C MET A 82 -5.88 15.23 -11.59
N ASN A 83 -7.10 15.15 -12.12
CA ASN A 83 -8.28 14.67 -11.39
C ASN A 83 -8.23 13.18 -11.04
N ASN A 84 -7.31 12.42 -11.64
CA ASN A 84 -7.06 11.02 -11.28
C ASN A 84 -5.97 10.88 -10.21
N VAL A 85 -5.49 11.97 -9.63
CA VAL A 85 -4.46 11.96 -8.59
C VAL A 85 -5.07 12.39 -7.26
N ILE A 86 -4.97 11.51 -6.26
CA ILE A 86 -5.33 11.78 -4.86
C ILE A 86 -4.05 11.69 -4.02
N LEU A 87 -3.90 12.62 -3.08
CA LEU A 87 -2.78 12.63 -2.14
C LEU A 87 -3.23 12.17 -0.75
N GLY A 88 -2.31 11.53 -0.02
CA GLY A 88 -2.55 11.09 1.35
C GLY A 88 -1.25 10.95 2.14
N ALA A 89 -1.37 10.62 3.41
CA ALA A 89 -0.23 10.35 4.28
C ALA A 89 0.32 8.94 4.01
N GLY A 90 1.06 8.81 2.90
CA GLY A 90 1.55 7.52 2.40
C GLY A 90 0.43 6.59 1.90
N SER A 91 0.81 5.37 1.52
CA SER A 91 -0.15 4.36 1.05
C SER A 91 -1.16 3.97 2.13
N GLU A 92 -0.76 3.92 3.40
CA GLU A 92 -1.70 3.63 4.51
C GLU A 92 -2.82 4.67 4.63
N GLY A 93 -2.50 5.97 4.50
CA GLY A 93 -3.50 7.03 4.51
C GLY A 93 -4.49 6.90 3.35
N ILE A 94 -4.01 6.53 2.16
CA ILE A 94 -4.86 6.29 0.99
C ILE A 94 -5.73 5.05 1.19
N MET A 95 -5.16 3.91 1.63
CA MET A 95 -5.90 2.68 1.90
C MET A 95 -6.99 2.88 2.96
N SER A 96 -6.66 3.56 4.06
CA SER A 96 -7.63 3.91 5.11
C SER A 96 -8.79 4.76 4.56
N THR A 97 -8.48 5.72 3.68
CA THR A 97 -9.49 6.56 3.04
C THR A 97 -10.38 5.73 2.12
N ILE A 98 -9.80 4.85 1.29
CA ILE A 98 -10.56 3.97 0.40
C ILE A 98 -11.50 3.07 1.20
N ILE A 99 -11.00 2.40 2.24
CA ILE A 99 -11.79 1.51 3.10
C ILE A 99 -13.01 2.26 3.67
N ARG A 100 -12.79 3.46 4.24
CA ARG A 100 -13.88 4.27 4.84
C ARG A 100 -14.85 4.83 3.82
N THR A 101 -14.41 5.06 2.59
CA THR A 101 -15.25 5.69 1.55
C THR A 101 -16.10 4.67 0.81
N PHE A 102 -15.56 3.49 0.52
CA PHE A 102 -16.19 2.56 -0.41
C PHE A 102 -16.89 1.38 0.26
N LEU A 103 -16.57 1.05 1.52
CA LEU A 103 -17.19 -0.09 2.20
C LEU A 103 -18.47 0.30 2.93
N MET A 104 -19.56 -0.36 2.57
CA MET A 104 -20.84 -0.36 3.29
C MET A 104 -20.91 -1.52 4.29
N ASP A 105 -22.03 -1.64 5.03
CA ASP A 105 -22.12 -2.55 6.19
C ASP A 105 -21.86 -4.02 5.88
N ASN A 106 -22.32 -4.52 4.76
CA ASN A 106 -22.20 -5.93 4.38
C ASN A 106 -21.09 -6.20 3.36
N ASP A 107 -20.32 -5.16 3.01
CA ASP A 107 -19.25 -5.32 2.02
C ASP A 107 -18.07 -6.11 2.58
N GLU A 108 -17.46 -6.89 1.71
CA GLU A 108 -16.33 -7.77 2.02
C GLU A 108 -15.08 -7.40 1.21
N MET A 109 -13.94 -7.75 1.77
CA MET A 109 -12.65 -7.58 1.11
C MET A 109 -11.98 -8.92 0.84
N ILE A 110 -11.09 -8.93 -0.16
CA ILE A 110 -10.23 -10.09 -0.46
C ILE A 110 -8.77 -9.62 -0.49
N SER A 111 -7.87 -10.35 0.14
CA SER A 111 -6.42 -10.15 0.02
C SER A 111 -5.64 -11.42 0.33
N ALA A 112 -4.32 -11.39 0.13
CA ALA A 112 -3.45 -12.50 0.50
C ALA A 112 -3.14 -12.51 2.01
N LYS A 113 -3.06 -13.70 2.60
CA LYS A 113 -2.88 -13.88 4.05
C LYS A 113 -1.57 -13.28 4.58
N ASN A 114 -0.49 -13.36 3.83
CA ASN A 114 0.85 -13.00 4.29
C ASN A 114 1.47 -11.86 3.47
N SER A 115 0.65 -10.99 2.90
CA SER A 115 1.07 -9.76 2.24
C SER A 115 1.21 -8.60 3.24
N PHE A 116 1.24 -7.38 2.75
CA PHE A 116 1.56 -6.18 3.52
C PHE A 116 0.71 -6.03 4.79
N ILE A 117 1.41 -6.00 5.92
CA ILE A 117 0.79 -5.96 7.24
C ILE A 117 -0.05 -4.69 7.47
N GLY A 118 0.35 -3.54 6.90
CA GLY A 118 -0.39 -2.29 7.05
C GLY A 118 -1.80 -2.39 6.50
N PHE A 119 -1.99 -3.01 5.32
CA PHE A 119 -3.35 -3.27 4.83
C PHE A 119 -4.13 -4.21 5.75
N ARG A 120 -3.48 -5.27 6.27
CA ARG A 120 -4.13 -6.22 7.19
C ARG A 120 -4.66 -5.53 8.45
N VAL A 121 -3.85 -4.65 9.05
CA VAL A 121 -4.26 -3.89 10.24
C VAL A 121 -5.46 -2.99 9.92
N LEU A 122 -5.39 -2.21 8.84
CA LEU A 122 -6.47 -1.32 8.42
C LEU A 122 -7.78 -2.09 8.11
N ALA A 123 -7.64 -3.21 7.39
CA ALA A 123 -8.78 -4.04 7.02
C ALA A 123 -9.46 -4.66 8.25
N ASN A 124 -8.68 -5.22 9.19
CA ASN A 124 -9.21 -5.75 10.44
C ASN A 124 -9.84 -4.65 11.32
N ALA A 125 -9.20 -3.47 11.39
CA ALA A 125 -9.72 -2.32 12.14
C ALA A 125 -11.02 -1.75 11.57
N SER A 126 -11.36 -2.05 10.32
CA SER A 126 -12.64 -1.64 9.72
C SER A 126 -13.85 -2.43 10.26
N GLY A 127 -13.61 -3.58 10.90
CA GLY A 127 -14.66 -4.50 11.36
C GLY A 127 -15.37 -5.24 10.21
N LYS A 128 -14.91 -5.04 8.96
CA LYS A 128 -15.50 -5.70 7.79
C LYS A 128 -14.90 -7.08 7.58
N LYS A 129 -15.65 -7.97 6.95
CA LYS A 129 -15.17 -9.31 6.66
C LYS A 129 -14.10 -9.29 5.58
N VAL A 130 -12.99 -10.00 5.83
CA VAL A 130 -11.87 -10.14 4.91
C VAL A 130 -11.62 -11.60 4.62
N HIS A 131 -11.53 -11.94 3.34
CA HIS A 131 -11.12 -13.26 2.88
C HIS A 131 -9.60 -13.26 2.66
N TRP A 132 -8.89 -13.84 3.61
CA TRP A 132 -7.43 -14.00 3.55
C TRP A 132 -7.07 -15.24 2.76
N ILE A 133 -6.61 -15.07 1.52
CA ILE A 133 -6.27 -16.17 0.62
C ILE A 133 -4.81 -16.60 0.85
N PRO A 134 -4.54 -17.87 1.15
CA PRO A 134 -3.16 -18.34 1.28
C PRO A 134 -2.36 -18.14 -0.01
N MET A 135 -1.14 -17.64 0.13
CA MET A 135 -0.19 -17.58 -0.98
C MET A 135 0.24 -18.98 -1.41
N LYS A 136 0.63 -19.11 -2.66
CA LYS A 136 1.22 -20.33 -3.22
C LYS A 136 2.64 -20.03 -3.71
N ASN A 137 3.65 -20.73 -3.19
CA ASN A 137 5.05 -20.48 -3.51
C ASN A 137 5.44 -18.99 -3.36
N TYR A 138 5.06 -18.39 -2.24
CA TYR A 138 5.30 -16.97 -1.93
C TYR A 138 4.69 -15.97 -2.93
N ARG A 139 3.73 -16.38 -3.74
CA ARG A 139 3.05 -15.55 -4.74
C ARG A 139 1.56 -15.51 -4.48
N TYR A 140 0.91 -14.45 -4.95
CA TYR A 140 -0.55 -14.35 -4.92
C TYR A 140 -1.22 -15.50 -5.66
N ASN A 141 -2.18 -16.16 -5.03
CA ASN A 141 -3.03 -17.17 -5.66
C ASN A 141 -4.26 -16.48 -6.28
N LEU A 142 -4.04 -15.79 -7.40
CA LEU A 142 -5.05 -14.98 -8.08
C LEU A 142 -6.31 -15.80 -8.44
N LYS A 143 -6.13 -17.05 -8.89
CA LYS A 143 -7.26 -17.95 -9.20
C LYS A 143 -8.14 -18.23 -7.98
N SER A 144 -7.54 -18.39 -6.80
CA SER A 144 -8.29 -18.60 -5.57
C SER A 144 -8.95 -17.30 -5.08
N MET A 145 -8.35 -16.13 -5.36
CA MET A 145 -8.98 -14.83 -5.08
C MET A 145 -10.24 -14.65 -5.93
N VAL A 146 -10.16 -14.90 -7.25
CA VAL A 146 -11.32 -14.84 -8.16
C VAL A 146 -12.45 -15.77 -7.69
N LYS A 147 -12.14 -17.03 -7.34
CA LYS A 147 -13.14 -17.99 -6.85
C LYS A 147 -13.83 -17.55 -5.55
N LYS A 148 -13.22 -16.63 -4.81
CA LYS A 148 -13.79 -16.16 -3.54
C LYS A 148 -14.69 -14.93 -3.70
N ILE A 149 -14.72 -14.33 -4.89
CA ILE A 149 -15.60 -13.20 -5.20
C ILE A 149 -17.07 -13.63 -5.08
N ASN A 150 -17.85 -12.81 -4.37
CA ASN A 150 -19.29 -12.94 -4.20
C ASN A 150 -19.97 -11.57 -4.35
N ASP A 151 -21.28 -11.48 -4.20
CA ASP A 151 -22.03 -10.23 -4.38
C ASP A 151 -21.66 -9.13 -3.38
N GLN A 152 -21.11 -9.48 -2.22
CA GLN A 152 -20.66 -8.56 -1.17
C GLN A 152 -19.19 -8.11 -1.38
N THR A 153 -18.44 -8.76 -2.27
CA THR A 153 -17.04 -8.38 -2.52
C THR A 153 -16.99 -6.98 -3.13
N LYS A 154 -16.33 -6.06 -2.43
CA LYS A 154 -16.20 -4.65 -2.84
C LYS A 154 -14.76 -4.24 -3.14
N ILE A 155 -13.79 -4.75 -2.38
CA ILE A 155 -12.37 -4.39 -2.53
C ILE A 155 -11.53 -5.66 -2.63
N ILE A 156 -10.59 -5.66 -3.57
CA ILE A 156 -9.49 -6.62 -3.63
C ILE A 156 -8.19 -5.84 -3.49
N TYR A 157 -7.36 -6.21 -2.50
CA TYR A 157 -6.05 -5.60 -2.30
C TYR A 157 -4.93 -6.53 -2.75
N ILE A 158 -3.99 -5.97 -3.50
CA ILE A 158 -2.79 -6.65 -4.00
C ILE A 158 -1.60 -5.69 -3.88
N ALA A 159 -0.52 -6.09 -3.19
CA ALA A 159 0.76 -5.42 -3.27
C ALA A 159 1.58 -6.01 -4.43
N ASN A 160 2.07 -5.18 -5.33
CA ASN A 160 2.82 -5.63 -6.52
C ASN A 160 3.92 -4.65 -6.90
N PRO A 161 5.21 -4.92 -6.59
CA PRO A 161 5.76 -6.12 -5.92
C PRO A 161 5.26 -6.30 -4.49
N ASP A 162 5.17 -7.56 -4.05
CA ASP A 162 4.70 -7.87 -2.70
C ASP A 162 5.74 -7.56 -1.62
N ASN A 163 5.29 -7.02 -0.53
CA ASN A 163 6.00 -6.92 0.73
C ASN A 163 5.30 -7.86 1.75
N PRO A 164 5.99 -8.89 2.31
CA PRO A 164 7.46 -9.03 2.38
C PRO A 164 8.08 -9.99 1.36
N MET A 165 7.33 -10.64 0.48
CA MET A 165 7.82 -11.78 -0.31
C MET A 165 8.77 -11.38 -1.44
N GLY A 166 8.77 -10.11 -1.90
CA GLY A 166 9.59 -9.63 -3.01
C GLY A 166 9.20 -10.20 -4.39
N THR A 167 8.14 -10.98 -4.47
CA THR A 167 7.61 -11.51 -5.72
C THR A 167 6.67 -10.51 -6.40
N TYR A 168 6.49 -10.62 -7.71
CA TYR A 168 5.54 -9.79 -8.42
C TYR A 168 4.63 -10.61 -9.34
N ILE A 169 3.48 -10.05 -9.66
CA ILE A 169 2.50 -10.57 -10.62
C ILE A 169 2.90 -10.06 -11.99
N THR A 170 3.06 -10.94 -12.95
CA THR A 170 3.37 -10.56 -14.33
C THR A 170 2.16 -9.93 -15.03
N LYS A 171 2.41 -9.20 -16.11
CA LYS A 171 1.34 -8.61 -16.95
C LYS A 171 0.34 -9.67 -17.40
N LYS A 172 0.80 -10.82 -17.86
CA LYS A 172 -0.05 -11.93 -18.31
C LYS A 172 -0.94 -12.47 -17.19
N GLU A 173 -0.37 -12.63 -16.00
CA GLU A 173 -1.14 -13.09 -14.81
C GLU A 173 -2.17 -12.04 -14.38
N PHE A 174 -1.79 -10.76 -14.40
CA PHE A 174 -2.68 -9.67 -14.02
C PHE A 174 -3.79 -9.45 -15.06
N ASP A 175 -3.49 -9.51 -16.36
CA ASP A 175 -4.50 -9.42 -17.43
C ASP A 175 -5.58 -10.50 -17.27
N ALA A 176 -5.15 -11.75 -17.05
CA ALA A 176 -6.07 -12.86 -16.84
C ALA A 176 -6.91 -12.68 -15.55
N PHE A 177 -6.31 -12.22 -14.48
CA PHE A 177 -7.01 -11.92 -13.23
C PHE A 177 -8.02 -10.77 -13.44
N TYR A 178 -7.59 -9.67 -14.04
CA TYR A 178 -8.38 -8.47 -14.24
C TYR A 178 -9.63 -8.74 -15.09
N SER A 179 -9.51 -9.60 -16.12
CA SER A 179 -10.66 -9.98 -16.97
C SER A 179 -11.77 -10.72 -16.23
N ASP A 180 -11.44 -11.38 -15.12
CA ASP A 180 -12.39 -12.14 -14.30
C ASP A 180 -13.03 -11.30 -13.18
N ILE A 181 -12.59 -10.03 -13.00
CA ILE A 181 -13.10 -9.17 -11.92
C ILE A 181 -14.35 -8.40 -12.36
N PRO A 182 -15.46 -8.51 -11.62
CA PRO A 182 -16.66 -7.71 -11.89
C PRO A 182 -16.38 -6.21 -11.74
N GLN A 183 -16.94 -5.38 -12.61
CA GLN A 183 -16.76 -3.91 -12.61
C GLN A 183 -17.11 -3.22 -11.27
N ARG A 184 -17.98 -3.82 -10.46
CA ARG A 184 -18.35 -3.32 -9.14
C ARG A 184 -17.27 -3.48 -8.08
N VAL A 185 -16.20 -4.24 -8.35
CA VAL A 185 -15.12 -4.55 -7.41
C VAL A 185 -13.93 -3.62 -7.65
N LEU A 186 -13.57 -2.85 -6.64
CA LEU A 186 -12.41 -1.97 -6.67
C LEU A 186 -11.13 -2.79 -6.41
N ILE A 187 -10.16 -2.69 -7.30
CA ILE A 187 -8.82 -3.24 -7.08
C ILE A 187 -7.92 -2.14 -6.53
N ILE A 188 -7.33 -2.39 -5.36
CA ILE A 188 -6.22 -1.60 -4.84
C ILE A 188 -4.94 -2.34 -5.24
N LEU A 189 -4.19 -1.77 -6.18
CA LEU A 189 -2.87 -2.26 -6.55
C LEU A 189 -1.82 -1.36 -5.88
N ASP A 190 -1.22 -1.87 -4.81
CA ASP A 190 -0.20 -1.14 -4.04
C ASP A 190 1.17 -1.35 -4.71
N GLU A 191 1.66 -0.31 -5.34
CA GLU A 191 2.90 -0.30 -6.10
C GLU A 191 4.02 0.48 -5.37
N ALA A 192 4.05 0.43 -4.04
CA ALA A 192 5.07 1.12 -3.23
C ALA A 192 6.51 0.76 -3.64
N TYR A 193 6.72 -0.38 -4.26
CA TYR A 193 8.02 -0.87 -4.75
C TYR A 193 8.10 -0.96 -6.28
N PHE A 194 7.28 -0.21 -7.00
CA PHE A 194 7.23 -0.18 -8.46
C PHE A 194 8.60 0.04 -9.11
N GLU A 195 9.41 0.96 -8.57
CA GLU A 195 10.70 1.32 -9.12
C GLU A 195 11.67 0.14 -9.19
N TYR A 196 11.57 -0.82 -8.28
CA TYR A 196 12.39 -2.03 -8.28
C TYR A 196 11.95 -3.08 -9.31
N ALA A 197 10.68 -3.06 -9.70
CA ALA A 197 10.11 -4.06 -10.61
C ALA A 197 9.96 -3.58 -12.06
N LYS A 198 9.84 -2.28 -12.31
CA LYS A 198 9.53 -1.71 -13.64
C LYS A 198 10.52 -2.03 -14.74
N SER A 199 11.75 -2.46 -14.40
CA SER A 199 12.75 -2.92 -15.36
C SER A 199 12.46 -4.30 -15.95
N ASN A 200 11.59 -5.09 -15.29
CA ASN A 200 11.17 -6.39 -15.83
C ASN A 200 10.16 -6.17 -16.97
N LYS A 201 10.44 -6.75 -18.12
CA LYS A 201 9.63 -6.55 -19.34
C LYS A 201 8.19 -7.07 -19.21
N ASP A 202 7.97 -8.00 -18.32
CA ASP A 202 6.66 -8.61 -18.04
C ASP A 202 5.95 -8.03 -16.81
N TYR A 203 6.49 -6.96 -16.20
CA TYR A 203 5.78 -6.25 -15.13
C TYR A 203 4.60 -5.45 -15.71
N PRO A 204 3.38 -5.50 -15.10
CA PRO A 204 2.22 -4.79 -15.60
C PRO A 204 2.40 -3.27 -15.45
N ASN A 205 1.89 -2.52 -16.42
CA ASN A 205 1.71 -1.08 -16.24
C ASN A 205 0.28 -0.80 -15.76
N SER A 206 0.14 -0.52 -14.48
CA SER A 206 -1.16 -0.30 -13.83
C SER A 206 -1.98 0.84 -14.46
N MET A 207 -1.31 1.84 -15.04
CA MET A 207 -1.99 2.98 -15.69
C MET A 207 -2.74 2.60 -16.99
N HIS A 208 -2.54 1.40 -17.52
CA HIS A 208 -3.27 0.91 -18.69
C HIS A 208 -4.62 0.26 -18.36
N TYR A 209 -4.85 -0.09 -17.09
CA TYR A 209 -6.13 -0.68 -16.66
C TYR A 209 -7.10 0.45 -16.31
N LYS A 210 -8.20 0.50 -17.06
CA LYS A 210 -9.24 1.51 -16.85
C LYS A 210 -10.30 0.98 -15.88
N ILE A 211 -10.73 1.86 -15.01
CA ILE A 211 -11.96 1.70 -14.25
C ILE A 211 -13.14 2.03 -15.14
#